data_ee7e34d34bc8a45e15afc370603ffafd
#
_entry.id   ee7e34d34bc8a45e15afc370603ffafd
#
_cell.length_a   1.000
_cell.length_b   1.000
_cell.length_c   1.000
_cell.angle_alpha   90.00
_cell.angle_beta   90.00
_cell.angle_gamma   90.00
#
_symmetry.space_group_name_H-M   'P 1'
#
loop_
_entity.id
_entity.type
_entity.pdbx_description
1 polymer ?
#
loop_
_entity_poly.entity_id
_entity_poly.type
_entity_poly.pdbx_seq_one_letter_code
_entity_poly.pdbx_strand_id
1 'polypeptide(L)'
;MVEEDGGEYVIGRGAIDDKQSLMGILQALEVMLGRGQRPRRTLYIGLGHDEEVGGEAGAGHIAARLGPLLQQHGETLDFLLDEGMVVLQVVWHQRHHP
;
A
#
# COMPACT_ATOMS: atom_id res chain seq x y z
N MET A 1 -19.77 -0.33 13.04
CA MET A 1 -19.48 1.10 13.28
C MET A 1 -19.65 1.38 14.75
N VAL A 2 -18.78 2.17 15.32
CA VAL A 2 -18.85 2.62 16.72
C VAL A 2 -18.94 4.13 16.67
N GLU A 3 -19.83 4.72 17.45
CA GLU A 3 -19.92 6.16 17.62
C GLU A 3 -19.20 6.56 18.91
N GLU A 4 -18.20 7.42 18.80
CA GLU A 4 -17.55 8.11 19.92
C GLU A 4 -17.49 9.60 19.57
N ASP A 5 -17.75 10.46 20.53
CA ASP A 5 -17.68 11.92 20.41
C ASP A 5 -18.47 12.51 19.21
N GLY A 6 -19.57 11.88 18.81
CA GLY A 6 -20.44 12.32 17.72
C GLY A 6 -19.89 12.00 16.32
N GLY A 7 -18.86 11.19 16.20
CA GLY A 7 -18.32 10.68 14.94
C GLY A 7 -18.62 9.21 14.71
N GLU A 8 -18.71 8.80 13.45
CA GLU A 8 -18.78 7.40 13.07
C GLU A 8 -17.38 6.85 12.81
N TYR A 9 -17.07 5.70 13.40
CA TYR A 9 -15.76 5.05 13.27
C TYR A 9 -15.90 3.62 12.74
N VAL A 10 -14.96 3.21 11.91
CA VAL A 10 -14.81 1.81 11.48
C VAL A 10 -13.61 1.24 12.23
N ILE A 11 -13.86 0.22 13.06
CA ILE A 11 -12.83 -0.43 13.86
C ILE A 11 -12.61 -1.85 13.35
N GLY A 12 -11.36 -2.19 13.06
CA GLY A 12 -10.98 -3.52 12.61
C GLY A 12 -9.54 -3.57 12.13
N ARG A 13 -9.01 -4.79 11.98
CA ARG A 13 -7.68 -4.99 11.41
C ARG A 13 -7.62 -4.45 9.99
N GLY A 14 -6.61 -3.61 9.69
CA GLY A 14 -6.45 -2.98 8.39
C GLY A 14 -7.36 -1.78 8.12
N ALA A 15 -8.22 -1.35 9.09
CA ALA A 15 -9.07 -0.18 8.92
C ALA A 15 -8.26 1.10 8.77
N ILE A 16 -7.20 1.25 9.55
CA ILE A 16 -6.25 2.37 9.49
C ILE A 16 -5.00 2.01 8.69
N ASP A 17 -4.53 0.78 8.82
CA ASP A 17 -3.25 0.29 8.31
C ASP A 17 -3.43 -1.07 7.63
N ASP A 18 -3.53 -1.12 6.32
CA ASP A 18 -3.68 -0.02 5.35
C ASP A 18 -4.51 -0.53 4.15
N LYS A 19 -5.68 -1.14 4.42
CA LYS A 19 -6.54 -1.68 3.35
C LYS A 19 -7.06 -0.62 2.39
N GLN A 20 -7.07 0.64 2.79
CA GLN A 20 -7.47 1.74 1.91
C GLN A 20 -6.49 1.90 0.74
N SER A 21 -5.19 1.85 0.99
CA SER A 21 -4.18 1.92 -0.08
C SER A 21 -4.23 0.69 -0.97
N LEU A 22 -4.35 -0.50 -0.37
CA LEU A 22 -4.54 -1.74 -1.12
C LEU A 22 -5.75 -1.66 -2.05
N MET A 23 -6.90 -1.27 -1.52
CA MET A 23 -8.13 -1.17 -2.31
C MET A 23 -8.05 -0.05 -3.33
N GLY A 24 -7.40 1.07 -3.02
CA GLY A 24 -7.16 2.17 -3.95
C GLY A 24 -6.36 1.71 -5.17
N ILE A 25 -5.30 0.94 -4.97
CA ILE A 25 -4.50 0.36 -6.07
C ILE A 25 -5.35 -0.56 -6.94
N LEU A 26 -6.07 -1.49 -6.33
CA LEU A 26 -6.91 -2.45 -7.07
C LEU A 26 -8.04 -1.76 -7.84
N GLN A 27 -8.70 -0.77 -7.23
CA GLN A 27 -9.74 0.02 -7.90
C GLN A 27 -9.20 0.87 -9.04
N ALA A 28 -8.02 1.47 -8.89
CA ALA A 28 -7.38 2.23 -9.96
C ALA A 28 -7.09 1.32 -11.17
N LEU A 29 -6.57 0.12 -10.93
CA LEU A 29 -6.33 -0.86 -11.99
C LEU A 29 -7.63 -1.31 -12.67
N GLU A 30 -8.66 -1.58 -11.89
CA GLU A 30 -9.97 -1.97 -12.43
C GLU A 30 -10.54 -0.87 -13.35
N VAL A 31 -10.49 0.39 -12.93
CA VAL A 31 -10.95 1.53 -13.74
C VAL A 31 -10.12 1.68 -15.02
N MET A 32 -8.80 1.61 -14.92
CA MET A 32 -7.89 1.73 -16.08
C MET A 32 -8.17 0.62 -17.10
N LEU A 33 -8.20 -0.62 -16.65
CA LEU A 33 -8.44 -1.77 -17.54
C LEU A 33 -9.85 -1.74 -18.13
N GLY A 34 -10.84 -1.33 -17.36
CA GLY A 34 -12.23 -1.15 -17.82
C GLY A 34 -12.36 -0.08 -18.93
N ARG A 35 -11.46 0.90 -18.96
CA ARG A 35 -11.35 1.91 -20.01
C ARG A 35 -10.45 1.48 -21.19
N GLY A 36 -9.97 0.25 -21.20
CA GLY A 36 -9.04 -0.23 -22.22
C GLY A 36 -7.62 0.33 -22.10
N GLN A 37 -7.31 1.02 -21.00
CA GLN A 37 -5.97 1.53 -20.73
C GLN A 37 -5.08 0.42 -20.20
N ARG A 38 -3.85 0.36 -20.69
CA ARG A 38 -2.85 -0.61 -20.21
C ARG A 38 -1.57 0.12 -19.83
N PRO A 39 -0.91 -0.27 -18.73
CA PRO A 39 0.42 0.25 -18.40
C PRO A 39 1.38 -0.03 -19.55
N ARG A 40 2.27 0.92 -19.85
CA ARG A 40 3.35 0.72 -20.83
C ARG A 40 4.40 -0.26 -20.33
N ARG A 41 4.62 -0.27 -19.03
CA ARG A 41 5.57 -1.16 -18.35
C ARG A 41 4.82 -2.20 -17.53
N THR A 42 5.43 -3.33 -17.32
CA THR A 42 4.87 -4.38 -16.46
C THR A 42 4.69 -3.86 -15.04
N LEU A 43 3.55 -4.13 -14.46
CA LEU A 43 3.22 -3.82 -13.08
C LEU A 43 3.20 -5.11 -12.28
N TYR A 44 4.00 -5.16 -11.23
CA TYR A 44 3.98 -6.23 -10.25
C TYR A 44 3.32 -5.72 -8.97
N ILE A 45 2.39 -6.49 -8.43
CA ILE A 45 1.74 -6.19 -7.15
C ILE A 45 2.16 -7.27 -6.17
N GLY A 46 2.93 -6.88 -5.16
CA GLY A 46 3.35 -7.75 -4.09
C GLY A 46 2.52 -7.49 -2.84
N LEU A 47 1.90 -8.51 -2.28
CA LEU A 47 1.12 -8.44 -1.05
C LEU A 47 1.77 -9.32 0.01
N GLY A 48 2.34 -8.71 1.03
CA GLY A 48 2.93 -9.40 2.18
C GLY A 48 1.90 -9.57 3.29
N HIS A 49 2.08 -10.60 4.12
CA HIS A 49 1.17 -10.92 5.24
C HIS A 49 1.79 -10.66 6.62
N ASP A 50 3.07 -10.33 6.68
CA ASP A 50 3.88 -10.25 7.90
C ASP A 50 4.69 -8.95 8.01
N GLU A 51 4.21 -7.86 7.43
CA GLU A 51 4.89 -6.56 7.45
C GLU A 51 5.19 -6.12 8.88
N GLU A 52 4.21 -6.22 9.78
CA GLU A 52 4.28 -5.80 11.19
C GLU A 52 5.31 -6.56 12.03
N VAL A 53 5.81 -7.66 11.54
CA VAL A 53 6.84 -8.47 12.18
C VAL A 53 8.13 -8.59 11.36
N GLY A 54 8.33 -7.67 10.40
CA GLY A 54 9.55 -7.52 9.64
C GLY A 54 9.51 -8.02 8.19
N GLY A 55 8.42 -8.63 7.74
CA GLY A 55 8.18 -8.97 6.34
C GLY A 55 9.05 -10.09 5.77
N GLU A 56 9.72 -10.87 6.61
CA GLU A 56 10.67 -11.89 6.16
C GLU A 56 10.01 -12.98 5.30
N ALA A 57 8.84 -13.46 5.72
CA ALA A 57 8.09 -14.50 5.01
C ALA A 57 7.17 -13.95 3.90
N GLY A 58 6.85 -12.67 3.92
CA GLY A 58 6.06 -11.96 2.90
C GLY A 58 6.93 -11.22 1.91
N ALA A 59 7.20 -9.94 2.16
CA ALA A 59 7.98 -9.08 1.27
C ALA A 59 9.37 -9.64 0.97
N GLY A 60 10.03 -10.26 1.94
CA GLY A 60 11.32 -10.92 1.75
C GLY A 60 11.26 -12.03 0.70
N HIS A 61 10.26 -12.91 0.76
CA HIS A 61 10.05 -13.96 -0.25
C HIS A 61 9.65 -13.39 -1.61
N ILE A 62 8.83 -12.35 -1.63
CA ILE A 62 8.46 -11.66 -2.87
C ILE A 62 9.71 -11.09 -3.54
N ALA A 63 10.55 -10.38 -2.81
CA ALA A 63 11.79 -9.80 -3.32
C ALA A 63 12.75 -10.88 -3.85
N ALA A 64 12.92 -11.96 -3.09
CA ALA A 64 13.76 -13.09 -3.48
C ALA A 64 13.28 -13.78 -4.77
N ARG A 65 11.97 -13.75 -5.04
CA ARG A 65 11.39 -14.30 -6.26
C ARG A 65 11.43 -13.32 -7.43
N LEU A 66 11.11 -12.07 -7.17
CA LEU A 66 10.98 -11.03 -8.20
C LEU A 66 12.35 -10.64 -8.78
N GLY A 67 13.37 -10.49 -7.95
CA GLY A 67 14.71 -10.10 -8.41
C GLY A 67 15.26 -10.99 -9.52
N PRO A 68 15.38 -12.32 -9.31
CA PRO A 68 15.81 -13.25 -10.37
C PRO A 68 14.89 -13.25 -11.60
N LEU A 69 13.58 -13.09 -11.41
CA LEU A 69 12.62 -13.03 -12.52
C LEU A 69 12.88 -11.82 -13.43
N LEU A 70 13.06 -10.63 -12.85
CA LEU A 70 13.42 -9.42 -13.60
C LEU A 70 14.74 -9.59 -14.32
N GLN A 71 15.76 -10.12 -13.65
CA GLN A 71 17.07 -10.37 -14.23
C GLN A 71 16.99 -11.36 -15.41
N GLN A 72 16.22 -12.42 -15.28
CA GLN A 72 16.03 -13.42 -16.33
C GLN A 72 15.39 -12.79 -17.58
N HIS A 73 14.48 -11.85 -17.42
CA HIS A 73 13.81 -11.15 -18.52
C HIS A 73 14.58 -9.91 -19.01
N GLY A 74 15.73 -9.59 -18.43
CA GLY A 74 16.47 -8.37 -18.77
C GLY A 74 15.73 -7.09 -18.40
N GLU A 75 14.84 -7.17 -17.41
CA GLU A 75 14.03 -6.06 -16.92
C GLU A 75 14.71 -5.36 -15.76
N THR A 76 14.46 -4.06 -15.64
CA THR A 76 14.88 -3.24 -14.52
C THR A 76 13.66 -2.66 -13.80
N LEU A 77 13.75 -2.56 -12.48
CA LEU A 77 12.72 -1.91 -11.69
C LEU A 77 12.86 -0.38 -11.82
N ASP A 78 11.81 0.28 -12.32
CA ASP A 78 11.80 1.74 -12.45
C ASP A 78 11.62 2.42 -11.10
N PHE A 79 10.62 2.01 -10.36
CA PHE A 79 10.33 2.48 -9.03
C PHE A 79 9.51 1.42 -8.26
N LEU A 80 9.51 1.57 -6.97
CA LEU A 80 8.69 0.81 -6.04
C LEU A 80 7.78 1.79 -5.31
N LEU A 81 6.49 1.51 -5.30
CA LEU A 81 5.50 2.25 -4.53
C LEU A 81 5.08 1.39 -3.34
N ASP A 82 5.28 1.92 -2.16
CA ASP A 82 4.97 1.26 -0.91
C ASP A 82 4.13 2.18 -0.03
N GLU A 83 3.64 1.68 1.08
CA GLU A 83 2.93 2.51 2.04
C GLU A 83 3.86 3.50 2.75
N GLY A 84 3.28 4.56 3.28
CA GLY A 84 4.01 5.59 3.99
C GLY A 84 3.51 5.81 5.41
N MET A 85 3.92 6.94 5.99
CA MET A 85 3.49 7.34 7.32
C MET A 85 2.04 7.78 7.35
N VAL A 86 1.36 7.53 8.46
CA VAL A 86 0.02 8.05 8.74
C VAL A 86 0.05 9.58 8.78
N VAL A 87 -0.87 10.22 8.09
CA VAL A 87 -1.06 11.68 8.17
C VAL A 87 -2.02 11.97 9.32
N LEU A 88 -1.50 12.53 10.41
CA LEU A 88 -2.28 12.88 11.59
C LEU A 88 -2.53 14.39 11.63
N GLN A 89 -3.76 14.80 11.48
CA GLN A 89 -4.16 16.22 11.56
C GLN A 89 -3.86 16.86 12.92
N VAL A 90 -3.84 16.06 13.99
CA VAL A 90 -3.66 16.51 15.36
C VAL A 90 -2.21 16.92 15.68
N VAL A 91 -1.22 16.44 14.96
CA VAL A 91 0.20 16.71 15.22
C VAL A 91 0.58 18.17 14.92
N TRP A 92 -0.15 18.86 14.07
CA TRP A 92 0.12 20.24 13.70
C TRP A 92 -0.36 21.28 14.71
N HIS A 93 -1.36 20.97 15.55
CA HIS A 93 -1.95 21.92 16.52
C HIS A 93 -1.11 22.12 17.78
N GLN A 94 -0.19 21.21 18.08
CA GLN A 94 0.62 21.29 19.31
C GLN A 94 1.93 22.06 19.17
N ARG A 95 2.29 22.55 17.98
CA ARG A 95 3.57 23.25 17.77
C ARG A 95 3.48 24.78 17.71
N HIS A 96 2.32 25.37 17.94
CA HIS A 96 2.14 26.82 17.92
C HIS A 96 1.49 27.33 19.22
N HIS A 97 2.16 27.08 20.33
CA HIS A 97 2.01 27.96 21.49
C HIS A 97 3.37 28.55 21.80
N PRO A 98 3.42 29.96 21.82
CA PRO A 98 4.62 30.68 22.17
C PRO A 98 4.99 30.53 23.64
#